data_fb9244574a5b6ef5e6b3e42ac06e7050
#
_entry.id   fb9244574a5b6ef5e6b3e42ac06e7050
#
_cell.length_a   1.000
_cell.length_b   1.000
_cell.length_c   1.000
_cell.angle_alpha   90.00
_cell.angle_beta   90.00
_cell.angle_gamma   90.00
#
_symmetry.space_group_name_H-M   'P 1'
#
loop_
_entity.id
_entity.type
_entity.pdbx_description
1 polymer ?
#
loop_
_entity_poly.entity_id
_entity_poly.type
_entity_poly.pdbx_seq_one_letter_code
_entity_poly.pdbx_strand_id
1 'polypeptide(L)'
;MIEVRGLKKTFDGFAALDGADLSVPRGAVYGLVGPNGAGKTTLLRHLTGVYHQDSGSVTFDGQPVWENVDVKARIASIPDDWFYFMQAGLRDMMRFYRGLYPKFDQERFENSARSSRSMKSGRCAA
;
A
#
# COMPACT_ATOMS: atom_id res chain seq x y z
N MET A 1 2.42 7.68 12.85
CA MET A 1 2.45 6.40 13.62
C MET A 1 1.33 5.52 13.10
N ILE A 2 1.59 4.23 12.91
CA ILE A 2 0.56 3.23 12.56
C ILE A 2 0.31 2.39 13.81
N GLU A 3 -0.96 2.18 14.15
CA GLU A 3 -1.35 1.30 15.25
C GLU A 3 -2.44 0.33 14.80
N VAL A 4 -2.28 -0.92 15.17
CA VAL A 4 -3.26 -2.00 15.02
C VAL A 4 -3.48 -2.59 16.42
N ARG A 5 -4.74 -2.76 16.81
CA ARG A 5 -5.10 -3.30 18.11
C ARG A 5 -6.19 -4.34 17.98
N GLY A 6 -5.87 -5.56 18.45
CA GLY A 6 -6.80 -6.68 18.50
C GLY A 6 -7.45 -7.02 17.17
N LEU A 7 -6.72 -6.83 16.04
CA LEU A 7 -7.27 -6.95 14.70
C LEU A 7 -7.67 -8.39 14.40
N LYS A 8 -8.95 -8.59 14.09
CA LYS A 8 -9.48 -9.88 13.63
C LYS A 8 -10.05 -9.77 12.23
N LYS A 9 -9.79 -10.80 11.43
CA LYS A 9 -10.36 -10.97 10.10
C LYS A 9 -10.55 -12.44 9.77
N THR A 10 -11.77 -12.77 9.37
CA THR A 10 -12.17 -14.11 8.93
C THR A 10 -12.62 -14.08 7.48
N PHE A 11 -12.26 -15.09 6.71
CA PHE A 11 -12.73 -15.33 5.36
C PHE A 11 -13.27 -16.75 5.28
N ASP A 12 -14.54 -16.92 4.91
CA ASP A 12 -15.19 -18.20 4.73
C ASP A 12 -14.97 -19.20 5.89
N GLY A 13 -15.01 -18.67 7.13
CA GLY A 13 -14.78 -19.45 8.35
C GLY A 13 -13.30 -19.64 8.73
N PHE A 14 -12.35 -19.21 7.91
CA PHE A 14 -10.93 -19.24 8.20
C PHE A 14 -10.49 -17.92 8.84
N ALA A 15 -9.96 -17.99 10.07
CA ALA A 15 -9.40 -16.80 10.73
C ALA A 15 -8.03 -16.45 10.14
N ALA A 16 -8.01 -15.47 9.24
CA ALA A 16 -6.76 -14.97 8.64
C ALA A 16 -5.96 -14.07 9.58
N LEU A 17 -6.64 -13.40 10.51
CA LEU A 17 -6.06 -12.65 11.62
C LEU A 17 -6.92 -12.89 12.87
N ASP A 18 -6.28 -13.22 13.99
CA ASP A 18 -6.97 -13.47 15.26
C ASP A 18 -6.31 -12.69 16.41
N GLY A 19 -6.65 -11.41 16.51
CA GLY A 19 -6.15 -10.53 17.56
C GLY A 19 -4.75 -9.99 17.31
N ALA A 20 -4.44 -9.62 16.05
CA ALA A 20 -3.14 -9.06 15.71
C ALA A 20 -2.95 -7.65 16.28
N ASP A 21 -1.80 -7.41 16.89
CA ASP A 21 -1.35 -6.11 17.40
C ASP A 21 -0.08 -5.67 16.66
N LEU A 22 0.00 -4.37 16.32
CA LEU A 22 1.16 -3.78 15.66
C LEU A 22 1.27 -2.31 16.04
N SER A 23 2.48 -1.85 16.33
CA SER A 23 2.77 -0.42 16.51
C SER A 23 4.02 -0.05 15.73
N VAL A 24 3.89 0.86 14.76
CA VAL A 24 4.99 1.37 13.94
C VAL A 24 5.16 2.86 14.20
N PRO A 25 6.23 3.28 14.88
CA PRO A 25 6.52 4.69 15.12
C PRO A 25 6.76 5.46 13.81
N ARG A 26 6.63 6.78 13.85
CA ARG A 26 7.01 7.63 12.71
C ARG A 26 8.50 7.52 12.43
N GLY A 27 8.88 7.50 11.14
CA GLY A 27 10.26 7.44 10.70
C GLY A 27 10.94 6.07 10.88
N ALA A 28 10.23 5.08 11.39
CA ALA A 28 10.77 3.72 11.53
C ALA A 28 10.65 2.93 10.22
N VAL A 29 11.60 2.03 10.00
CA VAL A 29 11.49 0.92 9.04
C VAL A 29 11.08 -0.32 9.82
N TYR A 30 9.96 -0.91 9.46
CA TYR A 30 9.41 -2.08 10.14
C TYR A 30 9.33 -3.27 9.20
N GLY A 31 9.98 -4.38 9.58
CA GLY A 31 9.95 -5.64 8.84
C GLY A 31 8.84 -6.57 9.34
N LEU A 32 7.95 -6.99 8.46
CA LEU A 32 6.92 -7.99 8.75
C LEU A 32 7.37 -9.35 8.20
N VAL A 33 7.79 -10.25 9.11
CA VAL A 33 8.36 -11.56 8.76
C VAL A 33 7.43 -12.67 9.26
N GLY A 34 7.34 -13.75 8.50
CA GLY A 34 6.55 -14.93 8.86
C GLY A 34 6.34 -15.86 7.67
N PRO A 35 5.90 -17.11 7.89
CA PRO A 35 5.66 -18.08 6.82
C PRO A 35 4.54 -17.63 5.87
N ASN A 36 4.44 -18.31 4.73
CA ASN A 36 3.31 -18.10 3.83
C ASN A 36 2.01 -18.52 4.54
N GLY A 37 0.93 -17.74 4.35
CA GLY A 37 -0.33 -17.96 5.05
C GLY A 37 -0.42 -17.34 6.46
N ALA A 38 0.65 -16.74 7.01
CA ALA A 38 0.63 -16.11 8.35
C ALA A 38 -0.15 -14.79 8.44
N GLY A 39 -0.98 -14.45 7.44
CA GLY A 39 -1.80 -13.23 7.47
C GLY A 39 -1.09 -11.93 7.11
N LYS A 40 0.20 -11.94 6.72
CA LYS A 40 0.96 -10.73 6.41
C LYS A 40 0.29 -9.85 5.35
N THR A 41 -0.09 -10.42 4.22
CA THR A 41 -0.78 -9.70 3.14
C THR A 41 -2.14 -9.20 3.58
N THR A 42 -2.86 -9.99 4.40
CA THR A 42 -4.14 -9.58 4.98
C THR A 42 -3.96 -8.38 5.88
N LEU A 43 -2.95 -8.39 6.76
CA LEU A 43 -2.63 -7.24 7.60
C LEU A 43 -2.30 -5.99 6.77
N LEU A 44 -1.42 -6.10 5.75
CA LEU A 44 -1.07 -4.99 4.87
C LEU A 44 -2.30 -4.40 4.15
N ARG A 45 -3.26 -5.25 3.74
CA ARG A 45 -4.51 -4.78 3.11
C ARG A 45 -5.43 -4.03 4.07
N HIS A 46 -5.36 -4.31 5.38
CA HIS A 46 -6.03 -3.49 6.39
C HIS A 46 -5.32 -2.16 6.61
N LEU A 47 -3.97 -2.16 6.67
CA LEU A 47 -3.17 -0.94 6.79
C LEU A 47 -3.36 0.02 5.62
N THR A 48 -3.68 -0.49 4.43
CA THR A 48 -3.98 0.32 3.23
C THR A 48 -5.47 0.62 3.06
N GLY A 49 -6.33 0.14 3.96
CA GLY A 49 -7.76 0.33 3.92
C GLY A 49 -8.47 -0.37 2.76
N VAL A 50 -7.87 -1.48 2.24
CA VAL A 50 -8.50 -2.35 1.24
C VAL A 50 -9.52 -3.27 1.90
N TYR A 51 -9.20 -3.77 3.11
CA TYR A 51 -10.09 -4.62 3.88
C TYR A 51 -10.62 -3.90 5.11
N HIS A 52 -11.90 -4.14 5.40
CA HIS A 52 -12.51 -3.81 6.68
C HIS A 52 -12.31 -4.97 7.66
N GLN A 53 -11.95 -4.64 8.88
CA GLN A 53 -11.79 -5.59 9.98
C GLN A 53 -13.14 -6.08 10.50
N ASP A 54 -13.17 -7.32 11.01
CA ASP A 54 -14.34 -7.85 11.72
C ASP A 54 -14.40 -7.34 13.17
N SER A 55 -13.22 -7.16 13.80
CA SER A 55 -13.08 -6.49 15.09
C SER A 55 -11.67 -5.92 15.27
N GLY A 56 -11.49 -5.12 16.31
CA GLY A 56 -10.26 -4.40 16.56
C GLY A 56 -10.20 -3.05 15.83
N SER A 57 -9.02 -2.46 15.75
CA SER A 57 -8.83 -1.15 15.13
C SER A 57 -7.54 -1.04 14.34
N VAL A 58 -7.57 -0.24 13.26
CA VAL A 58 -6.41 0.15 12.48
C VAL A 58 -6.41 1.66 12.35
N THR A 59 -5.35 2.31 12.84
CA THR A 59 -5.24 3.76 12.82
C THR A 59 -3.91 4.22 12.23
N PHE A 60 -3.97 5.38 11.60
CA PHE A 60 -2.82 6.14 11.11
C PHE A 60 -2.83 7.53 11.75
N ASP A 61 -1.82 7.83 12.56
CA ASP A 61 -1.74 9.06 13.37
C ASP A 61 -3.01 9.28 14.23
N GLY A 62 -3.54 8.21 14.83
CA GLY A 62 -4.73 8.25 15.67
C GLY A 62 -6.06 8.31 14.92
N GLN A 63 -6.05 8.37 13.58
CA GLN A 63 -7.27 8.39 12.77
C GLN A 63 -7.53 7.01 12.15
N PRO A 64 -8.79 6.56 12.07
CA PRO A 64 -9.10 5.28 11.43
C PRO A 64 -8.73 5.30 9.96
N VAL A 65 -8.22 4.16 9.46
CA VAL A 65 -7.83 4.01 8.05
C VAL A 65 -9.02 3.68 7.16
N TRP A 66 -9.98 2.90 7.68
CA TRP A 66 -11.15 2.47 6.90
C TRP A 66 -12.03 3.67 6.53
N GLU A 67 -12.42 3.75 5.26
CA GLU A 67 -13.27 4.82 4.67
C GLU A 67 -12.79 6.25 4.94
N ASN A 68 -11.52 6.44 5.24
CA ASN A 68 -10.93 7.74 5.49
C ASN A 68 -10.05 8.17 4.31
N VAL A 69 -10.59 9.01 3.44
CA VAL A 69 -9.93 9.47 2.21
C VAL A 69 -8.67 10.27 2.52
N ASP A 70 -8.70 11.11 3.56
CA ASP A 70 -7.56 11.95 3.95
C ASP A 70 -6.39 11.11 4.47
N VAL A 71 -6.68 10.05 5.21
CA VAL A 71 -5.67 9.10 5.67
C VAL A 71 -5.13 8.30 4.49
N LYS A 72 -6.01 7.76 3.63
CA LYS A 72 -5.60 6.98 2.45
C LYS A 72 -4.73 7.79 1.48
N ALA A 73 -4.99 9.09 1.32
CA ALA A 73 -4.17 9.98 0.50
C ALA A 73 -2.74 10.16 1.01
N ARG A 74 -2.46 9.75 2.26
CA ARG A 74 -1.13 9.80 2.91
C ARG A 74 -0.42 8.45 2.92
N ILE A 75 -1.08 7.39 2.45
CA ILE A 75 -0.54 6.03 2.40
C ILE A 75 -0.20 5.69 0.95
N ALA A 76 1.02 5.19 0.72
CA ALA A 76 1.41 4.58 -0.54
C ALA A 76 1.66 3.09 -0.32
N SER A 77 1.18 2.26 -1.22
CA SER A 77 1.39 0.82 -1.21
C SER A 77 1.99 0.37 -2.54
N ILE A 78 2.99 -0.49 -2.46
CA ILE A 78 3.60 -1.14 -3.61
C ILE A 78 3.24 -2.62 -3.50
N PRO A 79 2.29 -3.12 -4.30
CA PRO A 79 1.91 -4.54 -4.28
C PRO A 79 2.97 -5.40 -5.00
N ASP A 80 2.97 -6.70 -4.69
CA ASP A 80 3.82 -7.68 -5.38
C ASP A 80 3.41 -7.81 -6.86
N ASP A 81 2.10 -7.79 -7.13
CA ASP A 81 1.54 -7.76 -8.48
C ASP A 81 1.36 -6.32 -8.95
N TRP A 82 2.19 -5.90 -9.89
CA TRP A 82 2.15 -4.56 -10.44
C TRP A 82 1.01 -4.43 -11.45
N PHE A 83 0.11 -3.49 -11.22
CA PHE A 83 -0.86 -3.11 -12.23
C PHE A 83 -0.21 -2.16 -13.26
N TYR A 84 -0.15 -2.61 -14.50
CA TYR A 84 0.24 -1.77 -15.64
C TYR A 84 -0.57 -2.13 -16.88
N PHE A 85 -0.77 -1.18 -17.76
CA PHE A 85 -1.39 -1.47 -19.05
C PHE A 85 -0.35 -2.11 -19.96
N MET A 86 -0.61 -3.30 -20.49
CA MET A 86 0.36 -4.14 -21.21
C MET A 86 1.08 -3.44 -22.40
N GLN A 87 0.51 -2.38 -22.93
CA GLN A 87 1.11 -1.60 -24.04
C GLN A 87 1.50 -0.18 -23.63
N ALA A 88 1.34 0.19 -22.38
CA ALA A 88 1.64 1.52 -21.90
C ALA A 88 3.13 1.70 -21.62
N GLY A 89 3.68 2.80 -22.08
CA GLY A 89 5.01 3.24 -21.67
C GLY A 89 4.98 3.92 -20.29
N LEU A 90 6.16 4.18 -19.76
CA LEU A 90 6.32 4.87 -18.47
C LEU A 90 5.60 6.23 -18.43
N ARG A 91 5.57 6.96 -19.54
CA ARG A 91 4.88 8.24 -19.66
C ARG A 91 3.37 8.12 -19.58
N ASP A 92 2.82 7.04 -20.09
CA ASP A 92 1.37 6.78 -20.04
C ASP A 92 0.95 6.42 -18.64
N MET A 93 1.75 5.61 -17.93
CA MET A 93 1.56 5.31 -16.51
C MET A 93 1.68 6.57 -15.66
N MET A 94 2.66 7.43 -15.91
CA MET A 94 2.77 8.73 -15.24
C MET A 94 1.51 9.58 -15.43
N ARG A 95 1.00 9.67 -16.67
CA ARG A 95 -0.22 10.44 -16.98
C ARG A 95 -1.43 9.87 -16.24
N PHE A 96 -1.55 8.55 -16.17
CA PHE A 96 -2.60 7.86 -15.43
C PHE A 96 -2.52 8.19 -13.92
N TYR A 97 -1.36 8.02 -13.30
CA TYR A 97 -1.19 8.31 -11.87
C TYR A 97 -1.38 9.79 -11.53
N ARG A 98 -0.96 10.69 -12.40
CA ARG A 98 -1.21 12.13 -12.23
C ARG A 98 -2.71 12.46 -12.24
N GLY A 99 -3.51 11.73 -13.01
CA GLY A 99 -4.97 11.89 -13.00
C GLY A 99 -5.63 11.37 -11.72
N LEU A 100 -5.06 10.35 -11.08
CA LEU A 100 -5.59 9.76 -9.85
C LEU A 100 -5.14 10.49 -8.58
N TYR A 101 -3.94 11.05 -8.57
CA TYR A 101 -3.34 11.66 -7.39
C TYR A 101 -3.14 13.17 -7.59
N PRO A 102 -3.99 14.04 -7.00
CA PRO A 102 -3.89 15.48 -7.19
C PRO A 102 -2.57 16.10 -6.74
N LYS A 103 -1.88 15.44 -5.80
CA LYS A 103 -0.56 15.85 -5.27
C LYS A 103 0.61 15.12 -5.94
N PHE A 104 0.41 14.56 -7.14
CA PHE A 104 1.47 13.87 -7.87
C PHE A 104 2.60 14.84 -8.26
N ASP A 105 3.80 14.59 -7.77
CA ASP A 105 5.00 15.37 -8.05
C ASP A 105 5.66 14.87 -9.34
N GLN A 106 5.36 15.55 -10.44
CA GLN A 106 5.87 15.20 -11.76
C GLN A 106 7.38 15.39 -11.87
N GLU A 107 7.92 16.45 -11.27
CA GLU A 107 9.36 16.73 -11.34
C GLU A 107 10.16 15.66 -10.61
N ARG A 108 9.72 15.30 -9.41
CA ARG A 108 10.33 14.21 -8.63
C ARG A 108 10.26 12.88 -9.37
N PHE A 109 9.14 12.57 -10.00
CA PHE A 109 9.00 11.38 -10.82
C PHE A 109 9.99 11.37 -11.99
N GLU A 110 10.08 12.47 -12.76
CA GLU A 110 10.98 12.58 -13.90
C GLU A 110 12.45 12.47 -13.50
N ASN A 111 12.84 13.08 -12.38
CA ASN A 111 14.19 12.99 -11.84
C ASN A 111 14.53 11.56 -11.40
N SER A 112 13.61 10.87 -10.73
CA SER A 112 13.78 9.46 -10.35
C SER A 112 13.87 8.55 -11.56
N ALA A 113 13.05 8.80 -12.56
CA ALA A 113 13.03 8.04 -13.80
C ALA A 113 14.30 8.26 -14.65
N ARG A 114 14.89 9.45 -14.64
CA ARG A 114 16.19 9.72 -15.31
C ARG A 114 17.34 8.97 -14.65
N SER A 115 17.31 8.80 -13.33
CA SER A 115 18.29 8.01 -12.58
C SER A 115 18.17 6.52 -12.85
N SER A 116 17.01 6.05 -13.24
CA SER A 116 16.73 4.65 -13.53
C SER A 116 17.10 4.32 -14.99
N ARG A 117 17.87 3.25 -15.20
CA ARG A 117 18.20 2.73 -16.55
C ARG A 117 16.96 2.31 -17.36
N SER A 118 15.81 2.16 -16.71
CA SER A 118 14.54 1.74 -17.30
C SER A 118 13.97 2.75 -18.31
N MET A 119 14.34 4.02 -18.25
CA MET A 119 13.87 5.03 -19.20
C MET A 119 14.47 4.94 -20.62
N LYS A 120 15.59 4.24 -20.78
CA LYS A 120 16.24 4.14 -22.09
C LYS A 120 15.53 3.22 -23.09
N SER A 121 14.65 2.35 -22.64
CA SER A 121 13.94 1.37 -23.48
C SER A 121 12.51 1.77 -23.88
N GLY A 122 11.96 2.82 -23.33
CA GLY A 122 10.62 3.34 -23.69
C GLY A 122 9.43 2.41 -23.46
N ARG A 123 9.65 1.20 -22.98
CA ARG A 123 8.61 0.20 -22.66
C ARG A 123 8.86 -0.36 -21.28
N CYS A 124 7.77 -0.58 -20.53
CA CYS A 124 7.86 -1.44 -19.34
C CYS A 124 8.18 -2.87 -19.84
N ALA A 125 9.34 -3.39 -19.48
CA ALA A 125 9.63 -4.80 -19.74
C ALA A 125 8.67 -5.65 -18.91
N ALA A 126 8.01 -6.60 -19.58
CA ALA A 126 7.21 -7.64 -18.94
C ALA A 126 8.12 -8.64 -18.22
#